data_683480914df6e0f125d2db3dca3e89ee
#
_entry.id   683480914df6e0f125d2db3dca3e89ee
#
_cell.length_a   1.000
_cell.length_b   1.000
_cell.length_c   1.000
_cell.angle_alpha   90.00
_cell.angle_beta   90.00
_cell.angle_gamma   90.00
#
_symmetry.space_group_name_H-M   'P 1'
#
loop_
_entity.id
_entity.type
_entity.pdbx_description
1 polymer ?
#
loop_
_entity_poly.entity_id
_entity_poly.type
_entity_poly.pdbx_seq_one_letter_code
_entity_poly.pdbx_strand_id
1 'polypeptide(L)'
;MGLSFDQCEMFGFNFKAQNGIFDHSSFYKVRLPGFQAQNCSFKNVDFTEAILKEAHFKGSDFTNAIFERTELEKADLLNTSNLRLDPEVNLIKQAKLDLEALPGLLTKFSLNIKQ
;
A
#
# COMPACT_ATOMS: atom_id res chain seq x y z
N MET A 1 -11.70 -15.24 -3.03
CA MET A 1 -10.48 -15.98 -3.30
C MET A 1 -9.41 -15.08 -3.88
N GLY A 2 -8.21 -15.10 -3.36
CA GLY A 2 -7.16 -14.22 -3.79
C GLY A 2 -6.45 -14.70 -5.05
N LEU A 3 -5.80 -13.78 -5.73
CA LEU A 3 -4.93 -14.06 -6.85
C LEU A 3 -3.49 -13.84 -6.42
N SER A 4 -2.56 -14.52 -7.09
CA SER A 4 -1.14 -14.30 -6.82
C SER A 4 -0.53 -13.49 -7.97
N PHE A 5 0.08 -12.35 -7.61
CA PHE A 5 0.83 -11.53 -8.55
C PHE A 5 2.33 -11.57 -8.19
N ASP A 6 2.72 -12.58 -7.41
CA ASP A 6 4.07 -12.68 -6.88
C ASP A 6 5.13 -12.55 -7.97
N GLN A 7 6.10 -11.66 -7.70
CA GLN A 7 7.27 -11.45 -8.56
C GLN A 7 6.94 -11.03 -9.99
N CYS A 8 5.71 -10.57 -10.24
CA CYS A 8 5.36 -10.07 -11.57
C CYS A 8 6.04 -8.74 -11.85
N GLU A 9 6.44 -8.54 -13.09
CA GLU A 9 6.94 -7.27 -13.57
C GLU A 9 6.06 -6.80 -14.70
N MET A 10 5.56 -5.59 -14.60
CA MET A 10 4.67 -5.03 -15.60
C MET A 10 5.29 -3.79 -16.22
N PHE A 11 6.29 -4.00 -17.04
CA PHE A 11 6.95 -2.91 -17.75
C PHE A 11 6.12 -2.47 -18.95
N GLY A 12 6.15 -1.16 -19.20
CA GLY A 12 5.52 -0.61 -20.38
C GLY A 12 4.01 -0.56 -20.31
N PHE A 13 3.43 -0.80 -19.16
CA PHE A 13 1.99 -0.73 -18.97
C PHE A 13 1.61 0.47 -18.14
N ASN A 14 0.53 1.13 -18.53
CA ASN A 14 -0.21 1.98 -17.63
C ASN A 14 -1.30 1.11 -17.01
N PHE A 15 -0.91 0.27 -16.06
CA PHE A 15 -1.88 -0.57 -15.38
C PHE A 15 -2.72 0.30 -14.45
N LYS A 16 -4.00 0.34 -14.68
CA LYS A 16 -4.94 1.13 -13.89
C LYS A 16 -6.05 0.25 -13.38
N ALA A 17 -6.34 0.39 -12.09
CA ALA A 17 -7.49 -0.24 -11.48
C ALA A 17 -8.29 0.84 -10.77
N GLN A 18 -9.60 0.82 -10.92
CA GLN A 18 -10.48 1.74 -10.23
C GLN A 18 -11.66 0.95 -9.71
N ASN A 19 -11.96 1.13 -8.42
CA ASN A 19 -13.02 0.41 -7.75
C ASN A 19 -12.86 -1.12 -7.82
N GLY A 20 -11.61 -1.58 -7.98
CA GLY A 20 -11.33 -3.00 -8.05
C GLY A 20 -11.21 -3.66 -6.69
N ILE A 21 -11.31 -4.98 -6.66
CA ILE A 21 -11.17 -5.76 -5.43
C ILE A 21 -10.02 -6.73 -5.61
N PHE A 22 -8.97 -6.55 -4.80
CA PHE A 22 -7.78 -7.40 -4.81
C PHE A 22 -7.63 -8.17 -3.51
N ASP A 23 -8.70 -8.25 -2.72
CA ASP A 23 -8.65 -8.84 -1.39
C ASP A 23 -8.06 -10.25 -1.40
N HIS A 24 -7.23 -10.53 -0.39
CA HIS A 24 -6.55 -11.81 -0.20
C HIS A 24 -5.55 -12.17 -1.30
N SER A 25 -5.19 -11.22 -2.16
CA SER A 25 -4.19 -11.43 -3.20
C SER A 25 -2.79 -11.30 -2.64
N SER A 26 -1.80 -11.85 -3.36
CA SER A 26 -0.40 -11.68 -3.02
C SER A 26 0.28 -10.81 -4.06
N PHE A 27 0.95 -9.75 -3.58
CA PHE A 27 1.78 -8.88 -4.38
C PHE A 27 3.25 -8.98 -3.95
N TYR A 28 3.64 -10.13 -3.40
CA TYR A 28 4.98 -10.37 -2.90
C TYR A 28 6.01 -10.15 -4.01
N LYS A 29 6.94 -9.23 -3.76
CA LYS A 29 8.00 -8.86 -4.72
C LYS A 29 7.51 -8.40 -6.08
N VAL A 30 6.27 -7.95 -6.18
CA VAL A 30 5.76 -7.39 -7.43
C VAL A 30 6.48 -6.08 -7.73
N ARG A 31 6.65 -5.77 -9.01
CA ARG A 31 7.27 -4.51 -9.43
C ARG A 31 6.28 -3.73 -10.29
N LEU A 32 5.65 -2.75 -9.68
CA LEU A 32 4.63 -1.93 -10.33
C LEU A 32 4.83 -0.44 -10.00
N PRO A 33 5.98 0.15 -10.38
CA PRO A 33 6.15 1.58 -10.16
C PRO A 33 5.08 2.36 -10.93
N GLY A 34 4.48 3.34 -10.26
CA GLY A 34 3.42 4.13 -10.87
C GLY A 34 2.07 3.43 -10.97
N PHE A 35 1.89 2.29 -10.29
CA PHE A 35 0.62 1.56 -10.28
C PHE A 35 -0.52 2.51 -9.89
N GLN A 36 -1.58 2.51 -10.69
CA GLN A 36 -2.75 3.34 -10.42
C GLN A 36 -3.91 2.47 -9.96
N ALA A 37 -4.27 2.61 -8.68
CA ALA A 37 -5.30 1.79 -8.06
C ALA A 37 -6.14 2.64 -7.12
N GLN A 38 -6.96 3.51 -7.68
CA GLN A 38 -7.78 4.40 -6.89
C GLN A 38 -9.06 3.71 -6.42
N ASN A 39 -9.43 3.95 -5.17
CA ASN A 39 -10.66 3.43 -4.58
C ASN A 39 -10.78 1.92 -4.68
N CYS A 40 -9.65 1.22 -4.54
CA CYS A 40 -9.62 -0.24 -4.62
C CYS A 40 -9.60 -0.85 -3.22
N SER A 41 -9.95 -2.12 -3.13
CA SER A 41 -9.88 -2.87 -1.89
C SER A 41 -8.69 -3.82 -1.93
N PHE A 42 -7.82 -3.71 -0.91
CA PHE A 42 -6.63 -4.53 -0.77
C PHE A 42 -6.60 -5.21 0.61
N LYS A 43 -7.74 -5.68 1.06
CA LYS A 43 -7.85 -6.32 2.37
C LYS A 43 -7.06 -7.64 2.39
N ASN A 44 -6.24 -7.81 3.42
CA ASN A 44 -5.44 -9.02 3.59
C ASN A 44 -4.49 -9.30 2.42
N VAL A 45 -4.00 -8.25 1.78
CA VAL A 45 -3.05 -8.37 0.67
C VAL A 45 -1.63 -8.29 1.22
N ASP A 46 -0.74 -9.12 0.69
CA ASP A 46 0.66 -9.13 1.07
C ASP A 46 1.47 -8.31 0.06
N PHE A 47 2.01 -7.18 0.51
CA PHE A 47 2.86 -6.31 -0.30
C PHE A 47 4.33 -6.42 0.08
N THR A 48 4.72 -7.48 0.77
CA THR A 48 6.10 -7.65 1.19
C THR A 48 7.06 -7.54 0.02
N GLU A 49 8.06 -6.65 0.17
CA GLU A 49 9.11 -6.40 -0.83
C GLU A 49 8.60 -5.94 -2.20
N ALA A 50 7.36 -5.47 -2.26
CA ALA A 50 6.82 -4.94 -3.51
C ALA A 50 7.44 -3.58 -3.82
N ILE A 51 7.62 -3.28 -5.09
CA ILE A 51 8.12 -1.98 -5.56
C ILE A 51 6.94 -1.20 -6.11
N LEU A 52 6.50 -0.22 -5.33
CA LEU A 52 5.31 0.57 -5.63
C LEU A 52 5.62 2.07 -5.58
N LYS A 53 6.82 2.44 -6.01
CA LYS A 53 7.22 3.84 -6.07
C LYS A 53 6.23 4.63 -6.92
N GLU A 54 5.85 5.80 -6.44
CA GLU A 54 4.95 6.70 -7.14
C GLU A 54 3.59 6.09 -7.47
N ALA A 55 3.20 5.01 -6.78
CA ALA A 55 1.90 4.40 -6.98
C ALA A 55 0.79 5.34 -6.50
N HIS A 56 -0.38 5.22 -7.11
CA HIS A 56 -1.56 6.04 -6.78
C HIS A 56 -2.61 5.16 -6.14
N PHE A 57 -2.66 5.20 -4.80
CA PHE A 57 -3.61 4.38 -4.03
C PHE A 57 -4.72 5.19 -3.37
N LYS A 58 -4.95 6.41 -3.83
CA LYS A 58 -5.92 7.29 -3.19
C LYS A 58 -7.28 6.61 -3.00
N GLY A 59 -7.80 6.69 -1.78
CA GLY A 59 -9.12 6.15 -1.47
C GLY A 59 -9.19 4.65 -1.26
N SER A 60 -8.06 3.96 -1.29
CA SER A 60 -8.04 2.49 -1.19
C SER A 60 -8.09 2.00 0.27
N ASP A 61 -8.58 0.78 0.46
CA ASP A 61 -8.71 0.16 1.78
C ASP A 61 -7.62 -0.91 1.95
N PHE A 62 -6.80 -0.72 2.99
CA PHE A 62 -5.68 -1.60 3.29
C PHE A 62 -5.88 -2.39 4.59
N THR A 63 -7.10 -2.74 4.92
CA THR A 63 -7.39 -3.51 6.13
C THR A 63 -6.56 -4.80 6.14
N ASN A 64 -5.74 -4.97 7.18
CA ASN A 64 -4.87 -6.13 7.35
C ASN A 64 -3.88 -6.37 6.21
N ALA A 65 -3.61 -5.37 5.39
CA ALA A 65 -2.57 -5.49 4.37
C ALA A 65 -1.19 -5.47 5.03
N ILE A 66 -0.26 -6.23 4.46
CA ILE A 66 1.08 -6.37 5.00
C ILE A 66 2.06 -5.56 4.16
N PHE A 67 2.78 -4.64 4.82
CA PHE A 67 3.83 -3.84 4.19
C PHE A 67 5.14 -4.09 4.94
N GLU A 68 6.03 -4.88 4.36
CA GLU A 68 7.36 -5.09 4.91
C GLU A 68 8.39 -4.97 3.80
N ARG A 69 9.38 -4.11 4.01
CA ARG A 69 10.38 -3.79 3.00
C ARG A 69 9.75 -3.42 1.66
N THR A 70 8.62 -2.73 1.74
CA THR A 70 7.87 -2.27 0.58
C THR A 70 8.37 -0.89 0.18
N GLU A 71 8.53 -0.65 -1.11
CA GLU A 71 8.96 0.66 -1.60
C GLU A 71 7.75 1.48 -2.02
N LEU A 72 7.46 2.50 -1.24
CA LEU A 72 6.31 3.39 -1.43
C LEU A 72 6.73 4.85 -1.56
N GLU A 73 7.96 5.09 -2.01
CA GLU A 73 8.46 6.44 -2.14
C GLU A 73 7.59 7.24 -3.11
N LYS A 74 7.20 8.43 -2.69
CA LYS A 74 6.34 9.33 -3.46
C LYS A 74 4.97 8.75 -3.82
N ALA A 75 4.54 7.68 -3.15
CA ALA A 75 3.22 7.11 -3.38
C ALA A 75 2.13 8.04 -2.84
N ASP A 76 0.98 8.06 -3.50
CA ASP A 76 -0.18 8.81 -3.05
C ASP A 76 -1.06 7.88 -2.23
N LEU A 77 -1.03 8.08 -0.92
CA LEU A 77 -1.80 7.28 0.04
C LEU A 77 -2.88 8.14 0.72
N LEU A 78 -3.32 9.20 0.06
CA LEU A 78 -4.36 10.06 0.60
C LEU A 78 -5.71 9.35 0.65
N ASN A 79 -6.48 9.64 1.67
CA ASN A 79 -7.82 9.10 1.88
C ASN A 79 -7.87 7.57 1.91
N THR A 80 -6.76 6.91 2.24
CA THR A 80 -6.74 5.46 2.42
C THR A 80 -7.35 5.10 3.77
N SER A 81 -7.84 3.87 3.87
CA SER A 81 -8.43 3.36 5.11
C SER A 81 -7.57 2.25 5.68
N ASN A 82 -7.44 2.26 7.01
CA ASN A 82 -6.81 1.16 7.76
C ASN A 82 -5.37 0.86 7.34
N LEU A 83 -4.64 1.88 6.91
CA LEU A 83 -3.24 1.73 6.54
C LEU A 83 -2.40 1.53 7.79
N ARG A 84 -1.65 0.43 7.84
CA ARG A 84 -0.70 0.13 8.91
C ARG A 84 0.61 -0.31 8.30
N LEU A 85 1.68 0.37 8.65
CA LEU A 85 3.02 -0.03 8.24
C LEU A 85 4.04 0.54 9.22
N ASP A 86 5.19 -0.11 9.28
CA ASP A 86 6.30 0.35 10.09
C ASP A 86 7.20 1.22 9.22
N PRO A 87 7.32 2.52 9.52
CA PRO A 87 8.14 3.41 8.70
C PRO A 87 9.64 3.10 8.76
N GLU A 88 10.07 2.30 9.73
CA GLU A 88 11.48 1.94 9.83
C GLU A 88 11.87 0.79 8.91
N VAL A 89 10.91 -0.03 8.49
CA VAL A 89 11.20 -1.17 7.61
C VAL A 89 10.62 -1.01 6.20
N ASN A 90 10.04 0.14 5.92
CA ASN A 90 9.48 0.44 4.59
C ASN A 90 10.05 1.76 4.09
N LEU A 91 10.13 1.91 2.78
CA LEU A 91 10.59 3.15 2.17
C LEU A 91 9.39 4.01 1.82
N ILE A 92 9.19 5.08 2.59
CA ILE A 92 8.02 5.96 2.44
C ILE A 92 8.39 7.43 2.22
N LYS A 93 9.61 7.69 1.78
CA LYS A 93 10.07 9.07 1.58
C LYS A 93 9.13 9.80 0.62
N GLN A 94 8.66 10.97 1.05
CA GLN A 94 7.79 11.82 0.27
C GLN A 94 6.44 11.19 -0.12
N ALA A 95 6.04 10.12 0.53
CA ALA A 95 4.70 9.58 0.36
C ALA A 95 3.68 10.58 0.93
N LYS A 96 2.51 10.66 0.30
CA LYS A 96 1.43 11.55 0.73
C LYS A 96 0.51 10.79 1.67
N LEU A 97 0.29 11.35 2.85
CA LEU A 97 -0.54 10.72 3.88
C LEU A 97 -1.43 11.77 4.53
N ASP A 98 -2.64 11.37 4.90
CA ASP A 98 -3.49 12.21 5.74
C ASP A 98 -3.04 12.11 7.19
N LEU A 99 -3.38 13.11 7.99
CA LEU A 99 -3.11 13.06 9.43
C LEU A 99 -3.75 11.84 10.07
N GLU A 100 -4.92 11.45 9.62
CA GLU A 100 -5.64 10.30 10.15
C GLU A 100 -4.90 8.98 9.94
N ALA A 101 -3.96 8.93 9.02
CA ALA A 101 -3.17 7.72 8.78
C ALA A 101 -2.02 7.54 9.77
N LEU A 102 -1.61 8.61 10.48
CA LEU A 102 -0.45 8.55 11.37
C LEU A 102 -0.52 7.47 12.45
N PRO A 103 -1.67 7.25 13.11
CA PRO A 103 -1.70 6.19 14.12
C PRO A 103 -1.29 4.82 13.57
N GLY A 104 -1.61 4.52 12.30
CA GLY A 104 -1.23 3.26 11.68
C GLY A 104 0.27 3.11 11.48
N LEU A 105 1.01 4.21 11.39
CA LEU A 105 2.45 4.21 11.25
C LEU A 105 3.17 4.12 12.60
N LEU A 106 2.47 4.38 13.68
CA LEU A 106 3.04 4.43 15.02
C LEU A 106 2.58 3.26 15.89
N THR A 107 1.93 2.27 15.31
CA THR A 107 1.33 1.16 16.03
C THR A 107 2.34 0.42 16.92
N LYS A 108 3.55 0.19 16.42
CA LYS A 108 4.55 -0.56 17.17
C LYS A 108 5.00 0.12 18.46
N PHE A 109 4.77 1.41 18.59
CA PHE A 109 5.16 2.14 19.79
C PHE A 109 4.10 2.13 20.87
N SER A 110 2.95 1.54 20.60
CA SER A 110 1.83 1.45 21.55
C SER A 110 1.47 2.81 22.15
N LEU A 111 1.48 3.84 21.35
CA LEU A 111 1.21 5.19 21.79
C LEU A 111 -0.29 5.41 21.98
N ASN A 112 -0.64 6.25 22.97
CA ASN A 112 -2.02 6.68 23.15
C ASN A 112 -2.18 8.03 22.46
N ILE A 113 -2.59 7.97 21.18
CA ILE A 113 -2.71 9.17 20.36
C ILE A 113 -4.09 9.76 20.52
N LYS A 114 -4.13 11.02 20.92
CA LYS A 114 -5.39 11.75 21.14
C LYS A 114 -5.56 12.84 20.11
N GLN A 115 -6.79 13.06 19.71
CA GLN A 115 -7.12 14.12 18.79
C GLN A 115 -7.72 15.31 19.53
#